data_3c2c32e19f429fa697030736448fb6b6
#
_entry.id   3c2c32e19f429fa697030736448fb6b6
#
_cell.length_a   1.000
_cell.length_b   1.000
_cell.length_c   1.000
_cell.angle_alpha   90.00
_cell.angle_beta   90.00
_cell.angle_gamma   90.00
#
_symmetry.space_group_name_H-M   'P 1'
#
loop_
_entity.id
_entity.type
_entity.pdbx_description
1 polymer ?
#
loop_
_entity_poly.entity_id
_entity_poly.type
_entity_poly.pdbx_seq_one_letter_code
_entity_poly.pdbx_strand_id
1 'polypeptide(L)'
;MSAEVRDNPTDARRRTFLFELLCFAGEYSRADKQLEVLAQAGPSSEIGVLLYRSALFAERQRQDLFESGSYPNQVILPERGGSINGKSFKSFSDADPRIGARLELFAAGNYLLLPFEHIASIHIEPPKRLRDLLWTPAAVRTTPSFKGTELGEVMLPVLSPFSWKNPDDAVRLGRATVWEENDAFDDQIPIGQKMWLADDEEIPFLELRSLEFNPAPVAV
;
A
#
# COMPACT_ATOMS: atom_id res chain seq x y z
N MET A 1 10.00 -11.73 20.82
CA MET A 1 10.55 -11.97 19.44
C MET A 1 12.03 -11.64 19.29
N SER A 2 12.54 -10.43 19.60
CA SER A 2 14.00 -10.13 19.46
C SER A 2 14.90 -11.04 20.31
N ALA A 3 14.47 -11.41 21.51
CA ALA A 3 15.20 -12.36 22.36
C ALA A 3 15.22 -13.77 21.72
N GLU A 4 14.09 -14.26 21.22
CA GLU A 4 13.99 -15.59 20.57
C GLU A 4 14.85 -15.71 19.31
N VAL A 5 14.98 -14.61 18.52
CA VAL A 5 15.88 -14.58 17.35
C VAL A 5 17.34 -14.57 17.80
N ARG A 6 17.68 -13.90 18.92
CA ARG A 6 19.02 -13.92 19.50
C ARG A 6 19.40 -15.33 19.98
N ASP A 7 18.46 -16.05 20.59
CA ASP A 7 18.66 -17.41 21.08
C ASP A 7 18.69 -18.46 19.94
N ASN A 8 18.11 -18.12 18.79
CA ASN A 8 18.05 -18.99 17.60
C ASN A 8 18.42 -18.18 16.32
N PRO A 9 19.69 -17.78 16.15
CA PRO A 9 20.10 -16.81 15.15
C PRO A 9 19.98 -17.31 13.70
N THR A 10 19.91 -18.62 13.49
CA THR A 10 19.81 -19.26 12.17
C THR A 10 18.37 -19.61 11.77
N ASP A 11 17.39 -19.40 12.64
CA ASP A 11 15.98 -19.68 12.35
C ASP A 11 15.40 -18.62 11.42
N ALA A 12 15.34 -18.96 10.11
CA ALA A 12 14.84 -18.07 9.07
C ALA A 12 13.37 -17.69 9.29
N ARG A 13 12.53 -18.58 9.81
CA ARG A 13 11.11 -18.34 10.06
C ARG A 13 10.90 -17.28 11.14
N ARG A 14 11.60 -17.40 12.28
CA ARG A 14 11.55 -16.41 13.35
C ARG A 14 12.09 -15.05 12.89
N ARG A 15 13.13 -15.07 12.07
CA ARG A 15 13.75 -13.86 11.54
C ARG A 15 12.82 -13.15 10.54
N THR A 16 12.13 -13.90 9.68
CA THR A 16 11.10 -13.34 8.79
C THR A 16 9.96 -12.72 9.60
N PHE A 17 9.48 -13.38 10.64
CA PHE A 17 8.43 -12.83 11.49
C PHE A 17 8.90 -11.56 12.23
N LEU A 18 10.15 -11.53 12.71
CA LEU A 18 10.72 -10.32 13.32
C LEU A 18 10.81 -9.18 12.29
N PHE A 19 11.21 -9.47 11.05
CA PHE A 19 11.22 -8.49 9.97
C PHE A 19 9.83 -7.87 9.77
N GLU A 20 8.79 -8.69 9.66
CA GLU A 20 7.41 -8.24 9.50
C GLU A 20 6.95 -7.35 10.66
N LEU A 21 7.21 -7.76 11.91
CA LEU A 21 6.87 -6.97 13.09
C LEU A 21 7.62 -5.64 13.16
N LEU A 22 8.88 -5.59 12.73
CA LEU A 22 9.65 -4.35 12.66
C LEU A 22 9.10 -3.38 11.61
N CYS A 23 8.56 -3.90 10.49
CA CYS A 23 7.88 -3.07 9.49
C CYS A 23 6.60 -2.45 10.07
N PHE A 24 5.76 -3.21 10.79
CA PHE A 24 4.59 -2.68 11.50
C PHE A 24 4.94 -1.66 12.59
N ALA A 25 6.15 -1.73 13.12
CA ALA A 25 6.64 -0.77 14.11
C ALA A 25 7.34 0.46 13.50
N GLY A 26 7.43 0.59 12.18
CA GLY A 26 8.16 1.67 11.50
C GLY A 26 9.69 1.56 11.63
N GLU A 27 10.20 0.43 12.13
CA GLU A 27 11.62 0.20 12.42
C GLU A 27 12.37 -0.32 11.17
N TYR A 28 12.19 0.37 10.05
CA TYR A 28 12.64 -0.08 8.72
C TYR A 28 14.14 -0.38 8.64
N SER A 29 14.97 0.38 9.34
CA SER A 29 16.42 0.12 9.36
C SER A 29 16.80 -1.17 10.10
N ARG A 30 16.01 -1.54 11.13
CA ARG A 30 16.19 -2.82 11.83
C ARG A 30 15.60 -3.97 11.04
N ALA A 31 14.50 -3.73 10.31
CA ALA A 31 13.91 -4.69 9.39
C ALA A 31 14.88 -5.07 8.27
N ASP A 32 15.55 -4.10 7.66
CA ASP A 32 16.55 -4.33 6.61
C ASP A 32 17.70 -5.23 7.08
N LYS A 33 18.19 -5.03 8.32
CA LYS A 33 19.21 -5.91 8.92
C LYS A 33 18.74 -7.37 9.06
N GLN A 34 17.43 -7.62 9.22
CA GLN A 34 16.93 -9.01 9.22
C GLN A 34 16.98 -9.60 7.81
N LEU A 35 16.69 -8.80 6.77
CA LEU A 35 16.82 -9.23 5.38
C LEU A 35 18.29 -9.53 4.99
N GLU A 36 19.25 -8.76 5.49
CA GLU A 36 20.68 -9.06 5.27
C GLU A 36 21.07 -10.45 5.73
N VAL A 37 20.62 -10.84 6.92
CA VAL A 37 20.89 -12.18 7.44
C VAL A 37 20.12 -13.25 6.68
N LEU A 38 18.88 -12.99 6.30
CA LEU A 38 18.06 -13.92 5.49
C LEU A 38 18.67 -14.16 4.10
N ALA A 39 19.32 -13.17 3.50
CA ALA A 39 20.01 -13.32 2.22
C ALA A 39 21.13 -14.38 2.27
N GLN A 40 21.76 -14.57 3.43
CA GLN A 40 22.85 -15.55 3.60
C GLN A 40 22.35 -17.00 3.69
N ALA A 41 21.03 -17.23 3.74
CA ALA A 41 20.43 -18.56 3.87
C ALA A 41 20.36 -19.36 2.55
N GLY A 42 20.78 -18.77 1.42
CA GLY A 42 20.90 -19.43 0.12
C GLY A 42 20.06 -18.80 -1.00
N PRO A 43 20.26 -19.23 -2.27
CA PRO A 43 19.71 -18.59 -3.46
C PRO A 43 18.19 -18.46 -3.50
N SER A 44 17.45 -19.42 -2.94
CA SER A 44 15.98 -19.36 -2.86
C SER A 44 15.47 -18.24 -1.96
N SER A 45 16.29 -17.77 -1.03
CA SER A 45 15.98 -16.65 -0.13
C SER A 45 16.29 -15.31 -0.77
N GLU A 46 17.24 -15.24 -1.71
CA GLU A 46 17.73 -14.01 -2.31
C GLU A 46 16.63 -13.26 -3.08
N ILE A 47 15.80 -13.96 -3.86
CA ILE A 47 14.70 -13.34 -4.62
C ILE A 47 13.67 -12.70 -3.67
N GLY A 48 13.30 -13.42 -2.61
CA GLY A 48 12.38 -12.88 -1.61
C GLY A 48 12.97 -11.69 -0.84
N VAL A 49 14.26 -11.74 -0.51
CA VAL A 49 14.98 -10.64 0.14
C VAL A 49 15.04 -9.41 -0.78
N LEU A 50 15.35 -9.60 -2.06
CA LEU A 50 15.39 -8.50 -3.03
C LEU A 50 14.03 -7.81 -3.14
N LEU A 51 12.95 -8.60 -3.24
CA LEU A 51 11.58 -8.10 -3.33
C LEU A 51 11.22 -7.23 -2.10
N TYR A 52 11.50 -7.72 -0.88
CA TYR A 52 11.16 -6.98 0.33
C TYR A 52 12.11 -5.82 0.65
N ARG A 53 13.37 -5.85 0.19
CA ARG A 53 14.24 -4.68 0.19
C ARG A 53 13.72 -3.58 -0.73
N SER A 54 13.24 -3.96 -1.90
CA SER A 54 12.59 -3.03 -2.83
C SER A 54 11.34 -2.41 -2.22
N ALA A 55 10.51 -3.20 -1.52
CA ALA A 55 9.34 -2.70 -0.81
C ALA A 55 9.73 -1.75 0.36
N LEU A 56 10.75 -2.09 1.16
CA LEU A 56 11.25 -1.22 2.21
C LEU A 56 11.78 0.12 1.67
N PHE A 57 12.45 0.09 0.53
CA PHE A 57 12.97 1.31 -0.09
C PHE A 57 11.82 2.20 -0.57
N ALA A 58 10.82 1.63 -1.23
CA ALA A 58 9.62 2.33 -1.66
C ALA A 58 8.82 2.89 -0.45
N GLU A 59 8.69 2.11 0.63
CA GLU A 59 8.04 2.58 1.86
C GLU A 59 8.77 3.77 2.49
N ARG A 60 10.09 3.80 2.50
CA ARG A 60 10.85 4.97 2.99
C ARG A 60 10.58 6.20 2.12
N GLN A 61 10.61 6.07 0.78
CA GLN A 61 10.26 7.17 -0.13
C GLN A 61 8.84 7.70 0.16
N ARG A 62 7.90 6.79 0.42
CA ARG A 62 6.53 7.12 0.81
C ARG A 62 6.49 7.92 2.11
N GLN A 63 7.17 7.44 3.16
CA GLN A 63 7.22 8.14 4.45
C GLN A 63 7.84 9.53 4.31
N ASP A 64 8.94 9.65 3.58
CA ASP A 64 9.63 10.93 3.32
C ASP A 64 8.72 11.93 2.59
N LEU A 65 7.93 11.47 1.60
CA LEU A 65 6.94 12.30 0.91
C LEU A 65 5.88 12.84 1.87
N PHE A 66 5.32 11.97 2.71
CA PHE A 66 4.27 12.35 3.64
C PHE A 66 4.79 13.18 4.82
N GLU A 67 6.04 12.97 5.25
CA GLU A 67 6.68 13.77 6.29
C GLU A 67 7.02 15.18 5.79
N SER A 68 7.45 15.31 4.53
CA SER A 68 7.76 16.62 3.92
C SER A 68 6.52 17.42 3.54
N GLY A 69 5.33 16.80 3.49
CA GLY A 69 4.12 17.42 2.99
C GLY A 69 4.15 17.81 1.50
N SER A 70 5.12 17.27 0.74
CA SER A 70 5.32 17.60 -0.68
C SER A 70 4.41 16.78 -1.58
N TYR A 71 3.11 16.78 -1.29
CA TYR A 71 2.13 16.04 -2.09
C TYR A 71 2.02 16.63 -3.50
N PRO A 72 1.84 15.79 -4.53
CA PRO A 72 1.48 16.28 -5.85
C PRO A 72 0.17 17.05 -5.78
N ASN A 73 0.04 18.13 -6.53
CA ASN A 73 -1.21 18.88 -6.62
C ASN A 73 -2.39 17.94 -6.85
N GLN A 74 -3.50 18.22 -6.19
CA GLN A 74 -4.72 17.46 -6.41
C GLN A 74 -5.11 17.57 -7.89
N VAL A 75 -5.27 16.41 -8.53
CA VAL A 75 -5.78 16.34 -9.89
C VAL A 75 -7.28 16.15 -9.78
N ILE A 76 -8.03 17.15 -10.19
CA ILE A 76 -9.48 16.99 -10.35
C ILE A 76 -9.67 16.16 -11.62
N LEU A 77 -9.88 14.87 -11.43
CA LEU A 77 -10.24 13.97 -12.54
C LEU A 77 -11.74 14.05 -12.78
N PRO A 78 -12.19 13.93 -14.03
CA PRO A 78 -13.60 13.75 -14.30
C PRO A 78 -14.10 12.48 -13.60
N GLU A 79 -15.31 12.52 -13.09
CA GLU A 79 -15.95 11.35 -12.49
C GLU A 79 -15.89 10.17 -13.47
N ARG A 80 -15.33 9.08 -12.99
CA ARG A 80 -15.20 7.86 -13.76
C ARG A 80 -15.82 6.72 -12.99
N GLY A 81 -17.00 6.31 -13.44
CA GLY A 81 -17.70 5.18 -12.86
C GLY A 81 -16.99 3.86 -13.13
N GLY A 82 -17.45 2.86 -12.43
CA GLY A 82 -16.89 1.52 -12.51
C GLY A 82 -17.64 0.53 -11.64
N SER A 83 -16.95 -0.53 -11.23
CA SER A 83 -17.45 -1.49 -10.24
C SER A 83 -16.35 -1.90 -9.26
N ILE A 84 -16.73 -2.06 -8.00
CA ILE A 84 -15.91 -2.63 -6.93
C ILE A 84 -16.58 -3.89 -6.40
N ASN A 85 -15.90 -5.03 -6.48
CA ASN A 85 -16.44 -6.34 -6.11
C ASN A 85 -17.81 -6.64 -6.77
N GLY A 86 -18.02 -6.13 -8.01
CA GLY A 86 -19.27 -6.27 -8.75
C GLY A 86 -20.35 -5.24 -8.40
N LYS A 87 -20.16 -4.36 -7.40
CA LYS A 87 -21.08 -3.26 -7.09
C LYS A 87 -20.66 -2.01 -7.88
N SER A 88 -21.58 -1.42 -8.63
CA SER A 88 -21.31 -0.23 -9.43
C SER A 88 -21.16 1.02 -8.57
N PHE A 89 -20.27 1.93 -8.99
CA PHE A 89 -20.09 3.27 -8.43
C PHE A 89 -20.01 4.32 -9.56
N LYS A 90 -20.18 5.59 -9.22
CA LYS A 90 -20.03 6.75 -10.12
C LYS A 90 -18.70 7.44 -9.91
N SER A 91 -18.26 7.55 -8.64
CA SER A 91 -17.01 8.17 -8.24
C SER A 91 -16.20 7.22 -7.36
N PHE A 92 -14.87 7.32 -7.44
CA PHE A 92 -13.97 6.48 -6.66
C PHE A 92 -12.68 7.24 -6.32
N SER A 93 -12.26 7.17 -5.07
CA SER A 93 -11.00 7.77 -4.61
C SER A 93 -10.41 6.98 -3.44
N ASP A 94 -9.15 7.28 -3.12
CA ASP A 94 -8.62 7.00 -1.80
C ASP A 94 -9.30 7.94 -0.80
N ALA A 95 -9.69 7.45 0.36
CA ALA A 95 -10.32 8.27 1.38
C ALA A 95 -9.35 9.22 2.08
N ASP A 96 -8.03 9.05 1.88
CA ASP A 96 -7.02 10.01 2.31
C ASP A 96 -6.96 11.18 1.32
N PRO A 97 -7.35 12.41 1.71
CA PRO A 97 -7.38 13.56 0.81
C PRO A 97 -5.99 13.94 0.27
N ARG A 98 -4.90 13.50 0.93
CA ARG A 98 -3.53 13.69 0.45
C ARG A 98 -3.23 12.87 -0.80
N ILE A 99 -3.97 11.77 -1.00
CA ILE A 99 -3.85 10.82 -2.12
C ILE A 99 -4.95 11.08 -3.14
N GLY A 100 -6.21 11.10 -2.69
CA GLY A 100 -7.38 11.42 -3.50
C GLY A 100 -7.58 10.46 -4.68
N ALA A 101 -7.70 11.00 -5.90
CA ALA A 101 -7.98 10.23 -7.12
C ALA A 101 -6.74 9.50 -7.69
N ARG A 102 -5.91 8.90 -6.83
CA ARG A 102 -4.70 8.17 -7.19
C ARG A 102 -4.59 6.83 -6.47
N LEU A 103 -3.91 5.89 -7.10
CA LEU A 103 -3.47 4.65 -6.49
C LEU A 103 -2.04 4.81 -5.98
N GLU A 104 -1.81 4.53 -4.70
CA GLU A 104 -0.46 4.30 -4.18
C GLU A 104 -0.01 2.89 -4.56
N LEU A 105 1.18 2.78 -5.12
CA LEU A 105 1.76 1.48 -5.43
C LEU A 105 3.29 1.47 -5.33
N PHE A 106 3.85 0.29 -5.10
CA PHE A 106 5.27 0.02 -5.15
C PHE A 106 5.56 -0.84 -6.36
N ALA A 107 6.35 -0.30 -7.29
CA ALA A 107 6.78 -1.00 -8.49
C ALA A 107 8.29 -0.85 -8.69
N ALA A 108 8.98 -1.96 -8.91
CA ALA A 108 10.43 -2.00 -9.13
C ALA A 108 11.25 -1.21 -8.08
N GLY A 109 10.83 -1.23 -6.82
CA GLY A 109 11.49 -0.52 -5.72
C GLY A 109 11.17 0.97 -5.62
N ASN A 110 10.23 1.49 -6.39
CA ASN A 110 9.82 2.89 -6.34
C ASN A 110 8.40 3.02 -5.77
N TYR A 111 8.19 4.06 -5.00
CA TYR A 111 6.85 4.51 -4.62
C TYR A 111 6.26 5.38 -5.71
N LEU A 112 5.05 5.08 -6.12
CA LEU A 112 4.35 5.78 -7.20
C LEU A 112 2.94 6.15 -6.76
N LEU A 113 2.49 7.32 -7.19
CA LEU A 113 1.11 7.78 -7.13
C LEU A 113 0.55 7.80 -8.56
N LEU A 114 -0.24 6.82 -8.92
CA LEU A 114 -0.80 6.67 -10.25
C LEU A 114 -2.25 7.17 -10.31
N PRO A 115 -2.57 8.21 -11.11
CA PRO A 115 -3.94 8.67 -11.29
C PRO A 115 -4.87 7.55 -11.77
N PHE A 116 -6.08 7.47 -11.22
CA PHE A 116 -7.05 6.43 -11.59
C PHE A 116 -7.45 6.48 -13.08
N GLU A 117 -7.29 7.61 -13.76
CA GLU A 117 -7.50 7.70 -15.21
C GLU A 117 -6.63 6.74 -16.02
N HIS A 118 -5.46 6.39 -15.48
CA HIS A 118 -4.52 5.46 -16.10
C HIS A 118 -4.76 3.99 -15.70
N ILE A 119 -5.72 3.71 -14.86
CA ILE A 119 -6.02 2.36 -14.37
C ILE A 119 -7.27 1.84 -15.06
N ALA A 120 -7.18 0.63 -15.63
CA ALA A 120 -8.32 -0.08 -16.16
C ALA A 120 -8.93 -1.00 -15.09
N SER A 121 -8.10 -1.75 -14.38
CA SER A 121 -8.56 -2.64 -13.31
C SER A 121 -7.47 -2.92 -12.28
N ILE A 122 -7.93 -3.27 -11.07
CA ILE A 122 -7.11 -3.77 -9.97
C ILE A 122 -7.72 -5.09 -9.50
N HIS A 123 -6.87 -6.09 -9.28
CA HIS A 123 -7.27 -7.36 -8.67
C HIS A 123 -6.36 -7.68 -7.49
N ILE A 124 -6.96 -8.03 -6.35
CA ILE A 124 -6.27 -8.34 -5.08
C ILE A 124 -6.79 -9.68 -4.54
N GLU A 125 -5.85 -10.60 -4.27
CA GLU A 125 -6.17 -11.84 -3.57
C GLU A 125 -6.35 -11.58 -2.05
N PRO A 126 -7.14 -12.40 -1.34
CA PRO A 126 -7.18 -12.32 0.11
C PRO A 126 -5.79 -12.47 0.74
N PRO A 127 -5.47 -11.71 1.80
CA PRO A 127 -4.17 -11.80 2.47
C PRO A 127 -3.93 -13.23 3.01
N LYS A 128 -2.74 -13.78 2.75
CA LYS A 128 -2.33 -15.12 3.15
C LYS A 128 -1.23 -15.10 4.20
N ARG A 129 -0.51 -13.99 4.34
CA ARG A 129 0.66 -13.82 5.21
C ARG A 129 0.55 -12.50 5.95
N LEU A 130 1.24 -12.38 7.08
CA LEU A 130 1.23 -11.15 7.89
C LEU A 130 1.68 -9.92 7.07
N ARG A 131 2.69 -10.07 6.23
CA ARG A 131 3.20 -9.00 5.38
C ARG A 131 2.22 -8.51 4.29
N ASP A 132 1.24 -9.36 3.92
CA ASP A 132 0.19 -8.93 2.97
C ASP A 132 -0.76 -7.89 3.62
N LEU A 133 -0.71 -7.74 4.94
CA LEU A 133 -1.37 -6.67 5.70
C LEU A 133 -0.54 -5.37 5.76
N LEU A 134 0.69 -5.38 5.25
CA LEU A 134 1.54 -4.21 5.06
C LEU A 134 1.54 -3.78 3.60
N TRP A 135 1.87 -4.74 2.73
CA TRP A 135 2.02 -4.57 1.28
C TRP A 135 1.37 -5.75 0.58
N THR A 136 0.15 -5.54 0.09
CA THR A 136 -0.60 -6.61 -0.57
C THR A 136 -0.21 -6.68 -2.05
N PRO A 137 0.10 -7.89 -2.58
CA PRO A 137 0.29 -8.07 -4.01
C PRO A 137 -1.02 -7.79 -4.76
N ALA A 138 -0.92 -7.06 -5.87
CA ALA A 138 -2.05 -6.74 -6.72
C ALA A 138 -1.66 -6.80 -8.20
N ALA A 139 -2.57 -7.29 -9.03
CA ALA A 139 -2.46 -7.17 -10.47
C ALA A 139 -3.15 -5.88 -10.91
N VAL A 140 -2.38 -4.94 -11.45
CA VAL A 140 -2.87 -3.65 -11.94
C VAL A 140 -2.76 -3.62 -13.46
N ARG A 141 -3.89 -3.43 -14.13
CA ARG A 141 -3.94 -3.22 -15.57
C ARG A 141 -4.15 -1.74 -15.86
N THR A 142 -3.32 -1.20 -16.72
CA THR A 142 -3.39 0.19 -17.13
C THR A 142 -4.29 0.38 -18.34
N THR A 143 -4.77 1.61 -18.55
CA THR A 143 -5.52 1.99 -19.76
C THR A 143 -4.59 2.12 -20.96
N PRO A 144 -5.09 2.04 -22.20
CA PRO A 144 -4.30 2.27 -23.41
C PRO A 144 -3.70 3.69 -23.50
N SER A 145 -4.23 4.66 -22.75
CA SER A 145 -3.69 6.01 -22.67
C SER A 145 -2.44 6.13 -21.79
N PHE A 146 -2.18 5.14 -20.95
CA PHE A 146 -0.97 5.09 -20.13
C PHE A 146 0.25 4.79 -21.02
N LYS A 147 1.19 5.73 -21.09
CA LYS A 147 2.38 5.62 -21.94
C LYS A 147 3.61 5.08 -21.21
N GLY A 148 3.44 4.64 -19.96
CA GLY A 148 4.51 4.01 -19.18
C GLY A 148 4.66 2.53 -19.50
N THR A 149 5.61 1.89 -18.81
CA THR A 149 5.76 0.43 -18.86
C THR A 149 4.57 -0.24 -18.18
N GLU A 150 4.09 -1.36 -18.74
CA GLU A 150 3.04 -2.16 -18.11
C GLU A 150 3.47 -2.56 -16.69
N LEU A 151 2.59 -2.30 -15.72
CA LEU A 151 2.93 -2.47 -14.29
C LEU A 151 2.94 -3.95 -13.88
N GLY A 152 2.00 -4.73 -14.41
CA GLY A 152 1.85 -6.13 -14.04
C GLY A 152 1.48 -6.32 -12.57
N GLU A 153 2.25 -7.14 -11.86
CA GLU A 153 2.10 -7.37 -10.43
C GLU A 153 2.91 -6.33 -9.64
N VAL A 154 2.23 -5.64 -8.73
CA VAL A 154 2.78 -4.60 -7.87
C VAL A 154 2.45 -4.88 -6.42
N MET A 155 3.01 -4.11 -5.48
CA MET A 155 2.58 -4.11 -4.08
C MET A 155 1.82 -2.83 -3.78
N LEU A 156 0.69 -2.96 -3.11
CA LEU A 156 -0.10 -1.83 -2.64
C LEU A 156 0.05 -1.68 -1.12
N PRO A 157 0.38 -0.48 -0.60
CA PRO A 157 0.43 -0.25 0.83
C PRO A 157 -0.99 -0.33 1.42
N VAL A 158 -1.15 -1.13 2.46
CA VAL A 158 -2.44 -1.39 3.13
C VAL A 158 -2.72 -0.39 4.23
N LEU A 159 -1.66 0.08 4.90
CA LEU A 159 -1.76 1.00 6.02
C LEU A 159 -1.55 2.44 5.56
N SER A 160 -2.29 3.35 6.16
CA SER A 160 -2.04 4.79 6.01
C SER A 160 -0.65 5.16 6.53
N PRO A 161 0.00 6.19 5.95
CA PRO A 161 1.31 6.63 6.41
C PRO A 161 1.32 6.92 7.91
N PHE A 162 2.42 6.55 8.58
CA PHE A 162 2.63 6.75 10.02
C PHE A 162 1.67 6.00 10.96
N SER A 163 0.86 5.04 10.48
CA SER A 163 -0.02 4.24 11.34
C SER A 163 0.72 3.54 12.49
N TRP A 164 2.03 3.28 12.31
CA TRP A 164 2.89 2.73 13.34
C TRP A 164 3.09 3.66 14.57
N LYS A 165 2.80 4.98 14.45
CA LYS A 165 2.87 5.95 15.55
C LYS A 165 1.65 5.85 16.49
N ASN A 166 0.54 5.27 16.04
CA ASN A 166 -0.66 5.15 16.85
C ASN A 166 -0.42 4.22 18.05
N PRO A 167 -0.91 4.55 19.25
CA PRO A 167 -0.73 3.73 20.44
C PRO A 167 -1.53 2.42 20.43
N ASP A 168 -2.62 2.34 19.65
CA ASP A 168 -3.47 1.15 19.55
C ASP A 168 -2.91 0.14 18.55
N ASP A 169 -2.65 -1.07 19.02
CA ASP A 169 -2.17 -2.18 18.18
C ASP A 169 -3.19 -2.61 17.13
N ALA A 170 -4.49 -2.42 17.34
CA ALA A 170 -5.50 -2.72 16.32
C ALA A 170 -5.35 -1.78 15.12
N VAL A 171 -5.07 -0.51 15.35
CA VAL A 171 -4.79 0.49 14.31
C VAL A 171 -3.46 0.19 13.62
N ARG A 172 -2.38 -0.03 14.38
CA ARG A 172 -1.05 -0.35 13.84
C ARG A 172 -1.02 -1.59 12.96
N LEU A 173 -1.86 -2.58 13.27
CA LEU A 173 -1.97 -3.84 12.53
C LEU A 173 -3.04 -3.81 11.42
N GLY A 174 -3.65 -2.65 11.16
CA GLY A 174 -4.67 -2.49 10.13
C GLY A 174 -5.97 -3.26 10.40
N ARG A 175 -6.29 -3.52 11.67
CA ARG A 175 -7.56 -4.13 12.11
C ARG A 175 -8.65 -3.09 12.39
N ALA A 176 -8.23 -1.84 12.51
CA ALA A 176 -9.11 -0.70 12.72
C ALA A 176 -8.55 0.51 11.97
N THR A 177 -9.43 1.42 11.63
CA THR A 177 -9.12 2.74 11.10
C THR A 177 -9.68 3.78 12.07
N VAL A 178 -8.87 4.77 12.40
CA VAL A 178 -9.30 5.96 13.12
C VAL A 178 -9.08 7.16 12.23
N TRP A 179 -9.90 8.19 12.42
CA TRP A 179 -9.84 9.41 11.62
C TRP A 179 -9.24 10.53 12.48
N GLU A 180 -8.23 11.21 11.94
CA GLU A 180 -7.55 12.33 12.57
C GLU A 180 -7.77 13.59 11.73
N GLU A 181 -8.08 14.70 12.39
CA GLU A 181 -8.22 16.00 11.71
C GLU A 181 -6.89 16.45 11.11
N ASN A 182 -6.94 17.02 9.92
CA ASN A 182 -5.78 17.56 9.24
C ASN A 182 -6.05 18.96 8.72
N ASP A 183 -5.53 19.95 9.44
CA ASP A 183 -5.74 21.38 9.16
C ASP A 183 -5.30 21.78 7.73
N ALA A 184 -4.35 21.08 7.12
CA ALA A 184 -3.85 21.41 5.79
C ALA A 184 -4.86 21.12 4.67
N PHE A 185 -5.82 20.23 4.92
CA PHE A 185 -6.82 19.82 3.93
C PHE A 185 -8.25 20.19 4.35
N ASP A 186 -8.44 20.74 5.55
CA ASP A 186 -9.77 20.98 6.15
C ASP A 186 -10.64 19.73 6.13
N ASP A 187 -10.02 18.57 6.37
CA ASP A 187 -10.61 17.24 6.24
C ASP A 187 -9.95 16.27 7.22
N GLN A 188 -10.53 15.09 7.37
CA GLN A 188 -9.96 14.02 8.18
C GLN A 188 -9.11 13.07 7.34
N ILE A 189 -8.06 12.55 7.94
CA ILE A 189 -7.19 11.53 7.34
C ILE A 189 -7.35 10.19 8.06
N PRO A 190 -7.40 9.08 7.33
CA PRO A 190 -7.44 7.76 7.94
C PRO A 190 -6.06 7.38 8.49
N ILE A 191 -6.03 6.79 9.69
CA ILE A 191 -4.85 6.17 10.32
C ILE A 191 -5.20 4.72 10.63
N GLY A 192 -4.32 3.80 10.27
CA GLY A 192 -4.57 2.36 10.34
C GLY A 192 -4.77 1.77 8.96
N GLN A 193 -5.76 0.92 8.78
CA GLN A 193 -6.08 0.38 7.47
C GLN A 193 -6.58 1.51 6.55
N LYS A 194 -6.05 1.58 5.33
CA LYS A 194 -6.53 2.50 4.31
C LYS A 194 -7.98 2.22 3.97
N MET A 195 -8.67 3.27 3.56
CA MET A 195 -10.06 3.21 3.15
C MET A 195 -10.19 3.70 1.71
N TRP A 196 -11.08 3.09 0.96
CA TRP A 196 -11.56 3.57 -0.32
C TRP A 196 -12.86 4.31 -0.14
N LEU A 197 -13.10 5.31 -0.94
CA LEU A 197 -14.37 6.00 -1.03
C LEU A 197 -14.99 5.70 -2.40
N ALA A 198 -16.13 4.99 -2.41
CA ALA A 198 -16.91 4.70 -3.59
C ALA A 198 -18.28 5.37 -3.46
N ASP A 199 -18.52 6.43 -4.23
CA ASP A 199 -19.63 7.37 -3.98
C ASP A 199 -19.53 7.91 -2.52
N ASP A 200 -20.54 7.63 -1.69
CA ASP A 200 -20.57 8.01 -0.27
C ASP A 200 -20.26 6.84 0.68
N GLU A 201 -19.74 5.72 0.16
CA GLU A 201 -19.47 4.51 0.94
C GLU A 201 -17.96 4.33 1.19
N GLU A 202 -17.59 4.24 2.45
CA GLU A 202 -16.25 3.88 2.90
C GLU A 202 -16.06 2.37 2.82
N ILE A 203 -15.04 1.92 2.11
CA ILE A 203 -14.73 0.50 1.92
C ILE A 203 -13.31 0.23 2.44
N PRO A 204 -13.14 -0.69 3.42
CA PRO A 204 -11.82 -1.07 3.89
C PRO A 204 -10.95 -1.61 2.76
N PHE A 205 -9.69 -1.18 2.71
CA PHE A 205 -8.76 -1.56 1.66
C PHE A 205 -8.68 -3.08 1.44
N LEU A 206 -8.63 -3.85 2.52
CA LEU A 206 -8.52 -5.31 2.46
C LEU A 206 -9.81 -6.03 2.05
N GLU A 207 -10.92 -5.33 1.91
CA GLU A 207 -12.15 -5.88 1.34
C GLU A 207 -12.19 -5.83 -0.19
N LEU A 208 -11.32 -5.03 -0.81
CA LEU A 208 -11.19 -4.99 -2.26
C LEU A 208 -10.71 -6.34 -2.80
N ARG A 209 -11.42 -6.86 -3.81
CA ARG A 209 -11.01 -8.03 -4.60
C ARG A 209 -10.86 -7.68 -6.07
N SER A 210 -11.80 -6.92 -6.59
CA SER A 210 -11.77 -6.43 -7.96
C SER A 210 -12.27 -4.99 -8.03
N LEU A 211 -11.54 -4.16 -8.74
CA LEU A 211 -11.94 -2.81 -9.13
C LEU A 211 -11.81 -2.72 -10.64
N GLU A 212 -12.86 -2.30 -11.31
CA GLU A 212 -12.89 -2.10 -12.75
C GLU A 212 -13.45 -0.72 -13.06
N PHE A 213 -12.72 0.07 -13.82
CA PHE A 213 -13.19 1.36 -14.28
C PHE A 213 -13.83 1.26 -15.67
N ASN A 214 -14.91 1.96 -15.88
CA ASN A 214 -15.50 2.11 -17.21
C ASN A 214 -14.46 2.71 -18.18
N PRO A 215 -14.53 2.37 -19.48
CA PRO A 215 -13.71 3.04 -20.48
C PRO A 215 -13.85 4.56 -20.38
N ALA A 216 -12.74 5.27 -20.52
CA ALA A 216 -12.80 6.73 -20.58
C ALA A 216 -13.69 7.16 -21.74
N PRO A 217 -14.54 8.19 -21.59
CA PRO A 217 -15.31 8.71 -22.71
C PRO A 217 -14.37 9.07 -23.85
N VAL A 218 -14.65 8.55 -25.04
CA VAL A 218 -13.90 8.91 -26.24
C VAL A 218 -14.14 10.40 -26.47
N ALA A 219 -13.07 11.21 -26.40
CA ALA A 219 -13.16 12.60 -26.81
C ALA A 219 -13.58 12.65 -28.30
N VAL A 220 -14.78 13.17 -28.55
CA VAL A 220 -15.33 13.37 -29.89
C VAL A 220 -14.71 14.61 -30.51
#